data_2192f153c26a1ee5077f4a23f3c54909
#
_entry.id   2192f153c26a1ee5077f4a23f3c54909
#
_cell.length_a   1.000
_cell.length_b   1.000
_cell.length_c   1.000
_cell.angle_alpha   90.00
_cell.angle_beta   90.00
_cell.angle_gamma   90.00
#
_symmetry.space_group_name_H-M   'P 1'
#
loop_
_entity.id
_entity.type
_entity.pdbx_description
1 polymer ?
#
loop_
_entity_poly.entity_id
_entity_poly.type
_entity_poly.pdbx_seq_one_letter_code
_entity_poly.pdbx_strand_id
1 'polypeptide(L)'
;MSAQTGREKGLPDGGKTGALIRALDWSKTSLGPISAWPSHLKVTVSLILPAQAQIVLFWGPEFVALYNDAYAPTIGNKHPEALGRPARENWAELWDDLEPLLRRVLETGETVFAKDRPFYIERHGYPENVHFDISYSPVRDDAGKVDGVLCIVSETTERVIAQERQRLLLRETNHRLKNLFAMVDAMITLSVRSARTPQEFAQALRGRLAALLRAKELVRPGIIGTEQAASERTTVDALVRTILQPYDDDSFRERISVTGPDVSVGAKAVTSLALALHESATNAVKYGALSEPDGGIRIKWETHGGDFRLEWEETGGPAIVVAPNARGFGSLLAERSIISQLGGKIEYDWQRNGLKLRLTVPLNRLSV
;
A
#
# COMPACT_ATOMS: atom_id res chain seq x y z
N MET A 1 -56.61 -37.25 -19.77
CA MET A 1 -57.18 -36.00 -19.22
C MET A 1 -56.13 -35.32 -18.39
N SER A 2 -55.44 -34.37 -18.97
CA SER A 2 -54.36 -33.62 -18.33
C SER A 2 -54.95 -32.48 -17.52
N ALA A 3 -54.71 -32.50 -16.23
CA ALA A 3 -55.02 -31.37 -15.36
C ALA A 3 -54.07 -30.19 -15.70
N GLN A 4 -54.52 -29.23 -16.45
CA GLN A 4 -53.95 -27.90 -16.55
C GLN A 4 -54.22 -27.21 -15.21
N THR A 5 -53.21 -27.24 -14.31
CA THR A 5 -53.13 -26.34 -13.16
C THR A 5 -53.09 -24.92 -13.70
N GLY A 6 -54.12 -24.14 -13.36
CA GLY A 6 -54.27 -22.75 -13.79
C GLY A 6 -53.04 -21.91 -13.39
N ARG A 7 -52.33 -21.42 -14.37
CA ARG A 7 -51.40 -20.32 -14.20
C ARG A 7 -52.21 -19.11 -13.74
N GLU A 8 -52.14 -18.75 -12.46
CA GLU A 8 -52.62 -17.44 -12.02
C GLU A 8 -51.88 -16.37 -12.85
N LYS A 9 -52.63 -15.67 -13.68
CA LYS A 9 -52.18 -14.55 -14.52
C LYS A 9 -51.76 -13.41 -13.58
N GLY A 10 -50.46 -13.28 -13.24
CA GLY A 10 -50.08 -12.19 -12.32
C GLY A 10 -48.65 -11.69 -12.40
N LEU A 11 -47.66 -12.54 -12.39
CA LEU A 11 -46.24 -12.14 -12.37
C LEU A 11 -45.44 -13.02 -13.32
N PRO A 12 -44.41 -12.47 -14.00
CA PRO A 12 -43.53 -13.22 -14.90
C PRO A 12 -42.71 -14.26 -14.15
N ASP A 13 -42.08 -15.15 -14.95
CA ASP A 13 -41.12 -16.12 -14.41
C ASP A 13 -39.80 -15.39 -14.09
N GLY A 14 -39.63 -14.90 -12.87
CA GLY A 14 -38.57 -14.04 -12.41
C GLY A 14 -37.48 -14.79 -11.62
N GLY A 15 -37.07 -15.96 -12.11
CA GLY A 15 -36.00 -16.75 -11.48
C GLY A 15 -36.37 -17.34 -10.12
N LYS A 16 -35.38 -17.55 -9.26
CA LYS A 16 -35.58 -18.16 -7.93
C LYS A 16 -36.44 -17.27 -7.04
N THR A 17 -36.13 -15.99 -6.96
CA THR A 17 -36.88 -15.01 -6.16
C THR A 17 -38.32 -14.86 -6.67
N GLY A 18 -38.52 -14.85 -7.99
CA GLY A 18 -39.87 -14.88 -8.56
C GLY A 18 -40.67 -16.12 -8.18
N ALA A 19 -40.02 -17.29 -8.10
CA ALA A 19 -40.65 -18.52 -7.61
C ALA A 19 -41.02 -18.41 -6.11
N LEU A 20 -40.15 -17.82 -5.28
CA LEU A 20 -40.41 -17.57 -3.87
C LEU A 20 -41.58 -16.61 -3.67
N ILE A 21 -41.64 -15.51 -4.45
CA ILE A 21 -42.76 -14.55 -4.41
C ILE A 21 -44.10 -15.25 -4.70
N ARG A 22 -44.15 -16.15 -5.68
CA ARG A 22 -45.37 -16.89 -6.01
C ARG A 22 -45.76 -17.91 -4.95
N ALA A 23 -44.81 -18.47 -4.23
CA ALA A 23 -45.01 -19.49 -3.19
C ALA A 23 -45.37 -18.92 -1.82
N LEU A 24 -45.00 -17.65 -1.55
CA LEU A 24 -45.19 -17.00 -0.26
C LEU A 24 -46.71 -16.75 0.00
N ASP A 25 -47.14 -17.02 1.23
CA ASP A 25 -48.50 -16.69 1.69
C ASP A 25 -48.60 -15.19 2.04
N TRP A 26 -48.84 -14.37 1.04
CA TRP A 26 -48.95 -12.92 1.15
C TRP A 26 -50.10 -12.43 2.04
N SER A 27 -51.12 -13.29 2.31
CA SER A 27 -52.22 -12.91 3.20
C SER A 27 -51.76 -12.63 4.64
N LYS A 28 -50.58 -13.11 5.00
CA LYS A 28 -49.95 -12.88 6.31
C LYS A 28 -49.03 -11.67 6.34
N THR A 29 -48.86 -10.95 5.24
CA THR A 29 -48.07 -9.74 5.11
C THR A 29 -48.98 -8.51 5.01
N SER A 30 -48.42 -7.32 5.26
CA SER A 30 -49.18 -6.06 5.08
C SER A 30 -49.52 -5.74 3.63
N LEU A 31 -48.94 -6.44 2.65
CA LEU A 31 -49.28 -6.32 1.24
C LEU A 31 -50.59 -7.06 0.85
N GLY A 32 -51.00 -8.05 1.64
CA GLY A 32 -52.13 -8.90 1.29
C GLY A 32 -51.86 -9.75 0.04
N PRO A 33 -52.87 -10.58 -0.39
CA PRO A 33 -52.72 -11.50 -1.50
C PRO A 33 -52.39 -10.80 -2.82
N ILE A 34 -51.58 -11.44 -3.68
CA ILE A 34 -51.11 -10.87 -4.96
C ILE A 34 -52.27 -10.37 -5.84
N SER A 35 -53.41 -11.01 -5.77
CA SER A 35 -54.65 -10.58 -6.50
C SER A 35 -55.06 -9.16 -6.12
N ALA A 36 -54.86 -8.77 -4.86
CA ALA A 36 -55.22 -7.44 -4.32
C ALA A 36 -54.13 -6.37 -4.54
N TRP A 37 -52.97 -6.74 -5.01
CA TRP A 37 -51.89 -5.76 -5.24
C TRP A 37 -52.28 -4.72 -6.28
N PRO A 38 -51.91 -3.43 -6.07
CA PRO A 38 -52.14 -2.37 -7.06
C PRO A 38 -51.42 -2.67 -8.38
N SER A 39 -51.95 -2.14 -9.48
CA SER A 39 -51.40 -2.38 -10.83
C SER A 39 -49.95 -1.92 -10.95
N HIS A 40 -49.61 -0.75 -10.40
CA HIS A 40 -48.22 -0.20 -10.43
C HIS A 40 -47.26 -1.03 -9.61
N LEU A 41 -47.66 -1.68 -8.50
CA LEU A 41 -46.84 -2.66 -7.79
C LEU A 41 -46.54 -3.89 -8.67
N LYS A 42 -47.62 -4.49 -9.27
CA LYS A 42 -47.47 -5.67 -10.16
C LYS A 42 -46.56 -5.38 -11.34
N VAL A 43 -46.69 -4.20 -11.97
CA VAL A 43 -45.86 -3.78 -13.08
C VAL A 43 -44.41 -3.62 -12.62
N THR A 44 -44.15 -2.91 -11.52
CA THR A 44 -42.82 -2.70 -10.96
C THR A 44 -42.13 -4.03 -10.62
N VAL A 45 -42.83 -4.95 -9.93
CA VAL A 45 -42.33 -6.28 -9.61
C VAL A 45 -42.01 -7.07 -10.89
N SER A 46 -42.87 -6.98 -11.90
CA SER A 46 -42.65 -7.63 -13.20
C SER A 46 -41.43 -7.10 -13.95
N LEU A 47 -41.06 -5.82 -13.77
CA LEU A 47 -39.88 -5.21 -14.35
C LEU A 47 -38.61 -5.60 -13.60
N ILE A 48 -38.63 -5.61 -12.25
CA ILE A 48 -37.40 -5.85 -11.48
C ILE A 48 -36.98 -7.31 -11.47
N LEU A 49 -37.92 -8.26 -11.50
CA LEU A 49 -37.61 -9.69 -11.38
C LEU A 49 -36.63 -10.21 -12.44
N PRO A 50 -36.78 -9.92 -13.75
CA PRO A 50 -35.84 -10.38 -14.77
C PRO A 50 -34.58 -9.53 -14.90
N ALA A 51 -34.49 -8.41 -14.16
CA ALA A 51 -33.34 -7.49 -14.28
C ALA A 51 -32.06 -8.09 -13.72
N GLN A 52 -30.92 -7.79 -14.40
CA GLN A 52 -29.60 -8.20 -13.96
C GLN A 52 -28.96 -7.20 -12.98
N ALA A 53 -29.53 -6.00 -12.85
CA ALA A 53 -29.12 -5.04 -11.83
C ALA A 53 -29.61 -5.51 -10.46
N GLN A 54 -28.84 -5.17 -9.42
CA GLN A 54 -29.21 -5.42 -8.02
C GLN A 54 -30.35 -4.46 -7.63
N ILE A 55 -31.59 -4.98 -7.52
CA ILE A 55 -32.78 -4.16 -7.30
C ILE A 55 -33.57 -4.69 -6.11
N VAL A 56 -33.89 -3.78 -5.18
CA VAL A 56 -34.87 -3.98 -4.13
C VAL A 56 -35.94 -2.89 -4.20
N LEU A 57 -37.18 -3.27 -4.06
CA LEU A 57 -38.35 -2.40 -3.92
C LEU A 57 -38.78 -2.43 -2.47
N PHE A 58 -38.84 -1.30 -1.81
CA PHE A 58 -39.42 -1.12 -0.49
C PHE A 58 -40.80 -0.50 -0.65
N TRP A 59 -41.85 -1.24 -0.23
CA TRP A 59 -43.22 -0.89 -0.50
C TRP A 59 -44.00 -0.48 0.75
N GLY A 60 -44.77 0.59 0.62
CA GLY A 60 -45.63 1.10 1.67
C GLY A 60 -44.91 1.73 2.86
N PRO A 61 -45.67 2.11 3.92
CA PRO A 61 -45.10 2.80 5.07
C PRO A 61 -44.19 1.93 5.95
N GLU A 62 -44.33 0.60 5.85
CA GLU A 62 -43.51 -0.39 6.56
C GLU A 62 -42.25 -0.79 5.75
N PHE A 63 -42.13 -0.29 4.52
CA PHE A 63 -41.03 -0.63 3.62
C PHE A 63 -40.88 -2.14 3.41
N VAL A 64 -41.99 -2.81 3.03
CA VAL A 64 -41.93 -4.26 2.76
C VAL A 64 -41.03 -4.55 1.59
N ALA A 65 -40.04 -5.45 1.79
CA ALA A 65 -38.99 -5.71 0.81
C ALA A 65 -39.43 -6.72 -0.27
N LEU A 66 -39.28 -6.33 -1.53
CA LEU A 66 -39.41 -7.16 -2.73
C LEU A 66 -38.15 -6.97 -3.56
N TYR A 67 -37.48 -8.03 -3.97
CA TYR A 67 -36.21 -7.92 -4.68
C TYR A 67 -36.02 -9.00 -5.73
N ASN A 68 -35.01 -8.88 -6.58
CA ASN A 68 -34.67 -9.83 -7.62
C ASN A 68 -33.52 -10.76 -7.23
N ASP A 69 -33.21 -11.75 -8.08
CA ASP A 69 -32.12 -12.70 -7.89
C ASP A 69 -30.74 -12.00 -7.84
N ALA A 70 -30.57 -10.93 -8.60
CA ALA A 70 -29.32 -10.17 -8.61
C ALA A 70 -29.04 -9.45 -7.28
N TYR A 71 -30.09 -9.09 -6.52
CA TYR A 71 -29.97 -8.45 -5.22
C TYR A 71 -29.76 -9.45 -4.07
N ALA A 72 -30.21 -10.69 -4.20
CA ALA A 72 -30.13 -11.70 -3.14
C ALA A 72 -28.70 -11.87 -2.56
N PRO A 73 -27.60 -11.89 -3.34
CA PRO A 73 -26.25 -11.94 -2.80
C PRO A 73 -25.87 -10.71 -1.95
N THR A 74 -26.45 -9.55 -2.24
CA THR A 74 -26.18 -8.30 -1.50
C THR A 74 -26.58 -8.39 -0.03
N ILE A 75 -27.63 -9.18 0.27
CA ILE A 75 -28.12 -9.38 1.63
C ILE A 75 -27.71 -10.72 2.24
N GLY A 76 -27.04 -11.59 1.48
CA GLY A 76 -26.43 -12.84 1.95
C GLY A 76 -27.41 -13.73 2.74
N ASN A 77 -27.07 -14.06 3.98
CA ASN A 77 -27.85 -14.97 4.85
C ASN A 77 -29.26 -14.47 5.20
N LYS A 78 -29.60 -13.22 4.91
CA LYS A 78 -30.96 -12.69 5.11
C LYS A 78 -31.91 -13.13 4.01
N HIS A 79 -31.39 -13.59 2.87
CA HIS A 79 -32.21 -14.25 1.84
C HIS A 79 -32.41 -15.72 2.22
N PRO A 80 -33.66 -16.29 2.09
CA PRO A 80 -34.86 -15.66 1.51
C PRO A 80 -35.81 -14.98 2.53
N GLU A 81 -35.52 -15.03 3.83
CA GLU A 81 -36.42 -14.61 4.92
C GLU A 81 -36.81 -13.13 4.86
N ALA A 82 -35.94 -12.28 4.28
CA ALA A 82 -36.19 -10.84 4.13
C ALA A 82 -37.31 -10.53 3.14
N LEU A 83 -37.69 -11.50 2.26
CA LEU A 83 -38.70 -11.31 1.23
C LEU A 83 -40.08 -11.17 1.86
N GLY A 84 -40.78 -10.09 1.54
CA GLY A 84 -42.15 -9.84 2.01
C GLY A 84 -42.22 -9.34 3.47
N ARG A 85 -41.11 -9.06 4.11
CA ARG A 85 -41.05 -8.53 5.48
C ARG A 85 -40.71 -7.04 5.51
N PRO A 86 -41.07 -6.33 6.58
CA PRO A 86 -40.65 -4.96 6.79
C PRO A 86 -39.10 -4.82 6.78
N ALA A 87 -38.59 -3.80 6.11
CA ALA A 87 -37.15 -3.59 5.97
C ALA A 87 -36.45 -3.48 7.31
N ARG A 88 -37.04 -2.82 8.30
CA ARG A 88 -36.47 -2.62 9.63
C ARG A 88 -36.08 -3.94 10.32
N GLU A 89 -36.76 -5.03 10.04
CA GLU A 89 -36.47 -6.33 10.64
C GLU A 89 -35.17 -6.95 10.09
N ASN A 90 -34.89 -6.73 8.81
CA ASN A 90 -33.80 -7.41 8.11
C ASN A 90 -32.60 -6.51 7.83
N TRP A 91 -32.74 -5.20 7.94
CA TRP A 91 -31.67 -4.20 7.80
C TRP A 91 -31.46 -3.40 9.10
N ALA A 92 -31.72 -4.03 10.26
CA ALA A 92 -31.65 -3.38 11.56
C ALA A 92 -30.28 -2.73 11.84
N GLU A 93 -29.20 -3.37 11.43
CA GLU A 93 -27.82 -2.89 11.65
C GLU A 93 -27.48 -1.61 10.87
N LEU A 94 -28.18 -1.35 9.77
CA LEU A 94 -27.98 -0.14 8.95
C LEU A 94 -29.25 0.73 8.88
N TRP A 95 -30.25 0.47 9.73
CA TRP A 95 -31.55 1.13 9.66
C TRP A 95 -31.47 2.64 9.85
N ASP A 96 -30.63 3.09 10.77
CA ASP A 96 -30.42 4.53 11.04
C ASP A 96 -29.85 5.28 9.84
N ASP A 97 -29.12 4.60 8.94
CA ASP A 97 -28.62 5.16 7.69
C ASP A 97 -29.60 5.00 6.53
N LEU A 98 -30.35 3.90 6.49
CA LEU A 98 -31.24 3.54 5.38
C LEU A 98 -32.59 4.25 5.46
N GLU A 99 -33.23 4.25 6.64
CA GLU A 99 -34.58 4.82 6.82
C GLU A 99 -34.67 6.28 6.37
N PRO A 100 -33.75 7.18 6.74
CA PRO A 100 -33.82 8.59 6.29
C PRO A 100 -33.79 8.75 4.78
N LEU A 101 -33.06 7.88 4.06
CA LEU A 101 -33.00 7.90 2.60
C LEU A 101 -34.33 7.45 1.98
N LEU A 102 -34.92 6.35 2.50
CA LEU A 102 -36.19 5.83 2.02
C LEU A 102 -37.32 6.82 2.31
N ARG A 103 -37.39 7.38 3.52
CA ARG A 103 -38.38 8.39 3.90
C ARG A 103 -38.32 9.64 3.05
N ARG A 104 -37.10 10.14 2.79
CA ARG A 104 -36.91 11.29 1.90
C ARG A 104 -37.58 11.04 0.55
N VAL A 105 -37.34 9.87 -0.08
CA VAL A 105 -37.93 9.56 -1.38
C VAL A 105 -39.45 9.42 -1.25
N LEU A 106 -39.95 8.76 -0.18
CA LEU A 106 -41.38 8.55 0.03
C LEU A 106 -42.14 9.86 0.24
N GLU A 107 -41.59 10.79 1.02
CA GLU A 107 -42.22 12.04 1.42
C GLU A 107 -42.08 13.15 0.37
N THR A 108 -40.88 13.27 -0.25
CA THR A 108 -40.62 14.35 -1.22
C THR A 108 -40.85 13.93 -2.66
N GLY A 109 -40.83 12.64 -2.94
CA GLY A 109 -40.85 12.09 -4.31
C GLY A 109 -39.62 12.43 -5.13
N GLU A 110 -38.52 12.86 -4.48
CA GLU A 110 -37.21 13.13 -5.12
C GLU A 110 -36.33 11.88 -5.10
N THR A 111 -35.64 11.64 -6.18
CA THR A 111 -34.63 10.56 -6.24
C THR A 111 -33.42 10.90 -5.37
N VAL A 112 -33.00 9.94 -4.56
CA VAL A 112 -31.71 9.98 -3.84
C VAL A 112 -30.68 9.21 -4.65
N PHE A 113 -29.53 9.86 -4.91
CA PHE A 113 -28.42 9.26 -5.63
C PHE A 113 -27.12 9.55 -4.89
N ALA A 114 -26.25 8.53 -4.77
CA ALA A 114 -24.89 8.68 -4.26
C ALA A 114 -23.97 7.65 -4.90
N LYS A 115 -22.69 8.03 -5.06
CA LYS A 115 -21.61 7.12 -5.47
C LYS A 115 -20.76 6.76 -4.28
N ASP A 116 -20.28 5.51 -4.27
CA ASP A 116 -19.37 4.99 -3.26
C ASP A 116 -19.81 5.28 -1.82
N ARG A 117 -21.13 5.28 -1.59
CA ARG A 117 -21.66 5.52 -0.24
C ARG A 117 -21.27 4.37 0.67
N PRO A 118 -20.62 4.64 1.82
CA PRO A 118 -20.30 3.59 2.78
C PRO A 118 -21.54 3.14 3.52
N PHE A 119 -21.63 1.83 3.78
CA PHE A 119 -22.63 1.21 4.66
C PHE A 119 -21.94 0.19 5.55
N TYR A 120 -22.50 0.04 6.75
CA TYR A 120 -22.15 -1.03 7.66
C TYR A 120 -23.24 -2.10 7.58
N ILE A 121 -22.91 -3.32 7.14
CA ILE A 121 -23.88 -4.40 6.94
C ILE A 121 -23.41 -5.70 7.60
N GLU A 122 -24.38 -6.57 7.94
CA GLU A 122 -24.14 -7.90 8.48
C GLU A 122 -24.85 -8.94 7.61
N ARG A 123 -24.28 -9.29 6.49
CA ARG A 123 -24.89 -10.24 5.53
C ARG A 123 -24.37 -11.67 5.66
N HIS A 124 -23.22 -11.88 6.30
CA HIS A 124 -22.60 -13.20 6.48
C HIS A 124 -22.43 -13.59 7.95
N GLY A 125 -23.11 -12.89 8.88
CA GLY A 125 -23.03 -13.14 10.31
C GLY A 125 -21.85 -12.45 10.98
N TYR A 126 -21.18 -11.53 10.29
CA TYR A 126 -20.16 -10.63 10.81
C TYR A 126 -20.26 -9.25 10.16
N PRO A 127 -19.77 -8.20 10.84
CA PRO A 127 -19.85 -6.83 10.34
C PRO A 127 -18.88 -6.59 9.16
N GLU A 128 -19.40 -5.92 8.13
CA GLU A 128 -18.68 -5.54 6.92
C GLU A 128 -18.86 -4.06 6.62
N ASN A 129 -17.77 -3.36 6.32
CA ASN A 129 -17.82 -2.02 5.74
C ASN A 129 -17.80 -2.16 4.22
N VAL A 130 -18.89 -1.80 3.58
CA VAL A 130 -19.09 -1.93 2.14
C VAL A 130 -19.44 -0.60 1.51
N HIS A 131 -19.22 -0.46 0.21
CA HIS A 131 -19.56 0.74 -0.53
C HIS A 131 -20.54 0.39 -1.66
N PHE A 132 -21.55 1.25 -1.84
CA PHE A 132 -22.51 1.10 -2.93
C PHE A 132 -22.67 2.41 -3.71
N ASP A 133 -22.79 2.26 -5.03
CA ASP A 133 -23.49 3.25 -5.82
C ASP A 133 -24.99 2.99 -5.62
N ILE A 134 -25.73 4.00 -5.22
CA ILE A 134 -27.15 3.91 -4.92
C ILE A 134 -27.99 4.86 -5.77
N SER A 135 -29.17 4.40 -6.21
CA SER A 135 -30.20 5.22 -6.83
C SER A 135 -31.56 4.76 -6.30
N TYR A 136 -32.17 5.60 -5.46
CA TYR A 136 -33.46 5.35 -4.82
C TYR A 136 -34.51 6.27 -5.44
N SER A 137 -35.46 5.68 -6.17
CA SER A 137 -36.45 6.42 -6.97
C SER A 137 -37.85 6.13 -6.51
N PRO A 138 -38.77 7.11 -6.58
CA PRO A 138 -40.17 6.91 -6.17
C PRO A 138 -40.94 6.04 -7.17
N VAL A 139 -41.72 5.12 -6.65
CA VAL A 139 -42.77 4.41 -7.41
C VAL A 139 -44.12 5.06 -7.09
N ARG A 140 -44.78 5.60 -8.14
CA ARG A 140 -45.99 6.39 -8.00
C ARG A 140 -47.21 5.64 -8.50
N ASP A 141 -48.37 5.91 -7.89
CA ASP A 141 -49.66 5.52 -8.40
C ASP A 141 -50.15 6.44 -9.55
N ASP A 142 -51.30 6.16 -10.09
CA ASP A 142 -51.91 6.93 -11.18
C ASP A 142 -52.30 8.37 -10.76
N ALA A 143 -52.40 8.63 -9.46
CA ALA A 143 -52.67 9.96 -8.89
C ALA A 143 -51.35 10.74 -8.58
N GLY A 144 -50.18 10.13 -8.80
CA GLY A 144 -48.89 10.71 -8.54
C GLY A 144 -48.39 10.56 -7.11
N LYS A 145 -49.13 9.88 -6.24
CA LYS A 145 -48.70 9.59 -4.86
C LYS A 145 -47.60 8.53 -4.87
N VAL A 146 -46.59 8.71 -4.04
CA VAL A 146 -45.52 7.73 -3.87
C VAL A 146 -45.95 6.62 -2.91
N ASP A 147 -45.99 5.38 -3.39
CA ASP A 147 -46.38 4.20 -2.61
C ASP A 147 -45.19 3.27 -2.33
N GLY A 148 -44.05 3.47 -2.98
CA GLY A 148 -42.86 2.67 -2.74
C GLY A 148 -41.56 3.35 -3.23
N VAL A 149 -40.43 2.77 -2.84
CA VAL A 149 -39.11 3.24 -3.22
C VAL A 149 -38.36 2.11 -3.96
N LEU A 150 -38.05 2.36 -5.22
CA LEU A 150 -37.25 1.46 -6.05
C LEU A 150 -35.77 1.77 -5.84
N CYS A 151 -35.04 0.82 -5.27
CA CYS A 151 -33.62 0.97 -5.00
C CYS A 151 -32.82 0.13 -5.98
N ILE A 152 -32.02 0.79 -6.81
CA ILE A 152 -30.99 0.16 -7.66
C ILE A 152 -29.66 0.40 -6.99
N VAL A 153 -28.93 -0.67 -6.70
CA VAL A 153 -27.64 -0.60 -6.03
C VAL A 153 -26.57 -1.36 -6.82
N SER A 154 -25.34 -0.96 -6.64
CA SER A 154 -24.18 -1.66 -7.19
C SER A 154 -23.05 -1.62 -6.17
N GLU A 155 -22.59 -2.78 -5.75
CA GLU A 155 -21.49 -2.85 -4.79
C GLU A 155 -20.18 -2.40 -5.46
N THR A 156 -19.48 -1.45 -4.83
CA THR A 156 -18.25 -0.82 -5.32
C THR A 156 -17.08 -1.00 -4.37
N THR A 157 -17.23 -1.84 -3.35
CA THR A 157 -16.25 -2.05 -2.26
C THR A 157 -14.86 -2.40 -2.80
N GLU A 158 -14.77 -3.39 -3.69
CA GLU A 158 -13.47 -3.79 -4.27
C GLU A 158 -12.82 -2.66 -5.05
N ARG A 159 -13.60 -1.89 -5.81
CA ARG A 159 -13.12 -0.72 -6.57
C ARG A 159 -12.56 0.36 -5.63
N VAL A 160 -13.28 0.69 -4.57
CA VAL A 160 -12.85 1.71 -3.58
C VAL A 160 -11.57 1.27 -2.88
N ILE A 161 -11.49 0.01 -2.43
CA ILE A 161 -10.29 -0.55 -1.79
C ILE A 161 -9.09 -0.54 -2.74
N ALA A 162 -9.29 -0.94 -4.01
CA ALA A 162 -8.23 -0.94 -5.01
C ALA A 162 -7.70 0.49 -5.31
N GLN A 163 -8.61 1.47 -5.42
CA GLN A 163 -8.26 2.87 -5.63
C GLN A 163 -7.47 3.45 -4.45
N GLU A 164 -7.89 3.16 -3.21
CA GLU A 164 -7.18 3.66 -2.03
C GLU A 164 -5.79 3.02 -1.92
N ARG A 165 -5.66 1.71 -2.17
CA ARG A 165 -4.35 1.04 -2.24
C ARG A 165 -3.44 1.66 -3.29
N GLN A 166 -3.96 1.93 -4.49
CA GLN A 166 -3.20 2.60 -5.55
C GLN A 166 -2.75 4.01 -5.13
N ARG A 167 -3.63 4.76 -4.48
CA ARG A 167 -3.31 6.12 -3.99
C ARG A 167 -2.19 6.09 -2.94
N LEU A 168 -2.22 5.14 -2.02
CA LEU A 168 -1.18 4.97 -1.02
C LEU A 168 0.17 4.63 -1.67
N LEU A 169 0.19 3.69 -2.63
CA LEU A 169 1.41 3.33 -3.37
C LEU A 169 1.99 4.52 -4.15
N LEU A 170 1.14 5.32 -4.80
CA LEU A 170 1.59 6.54 -5.49
C LEU A 170 2.19 7.57 -4.54
N ARG A 171 1.59 7.77 -3.36
CA ARG A 171 2.13 8.66 -2.33
C ARG A 171 3.50 8.19 -1.85
N GLU A 172 3.65 6.90 -1.58
CA GLU A 172 4.93 6.33 -1.16
C GLU A 172 5.99 6.47 -2.24
N THR A 173 5.66 6.16 -3.49
CA THR A 173 6.57 6.31 -4.64
C THR A 173 7.02 7.75 -4.80
N ASN A 174 6.11 8.72 -4.72
CA ASN A 174 6.44 10.13 -4.80
C ASN A 174 7.35 10.59 -3.64
N HIS A 175 7.13 10.07 -2.45
CA HIS A 175 8.01 10.35 -1.30
C HIS A 175 9.41 9.78 -1.52
N ARG A 176 9.51 8.54 -2.02
CA ARG A 176 10.81 7.91 -2.37
C ARG A 176 11.54 8.69 -3.47
N LEU A 177 10.83 9.17 -4.50
CA LEU A 177 11.40 10.02 -5.56
C LEU A 177 11.94 11.34 -5.03
N LYS A 178 11.20 12.05 -4.18
CA LYS A 178 11.68 13.29 -3.54
C LYS A 178 12.96 13.07 -2.75
N ASN A 179 13.05 11.98 -2.01
CA ASN A 179 14.26 11.64 -1.24
C ASN A 179 15.46 11.35 -2.16
N LEU A 180 15.23 10.68 -3.30
CA LEU A 180 16.27 10.45 -4.31
C LEU A 180 16.77 11.75 -4.92
N PHE A 181 15.89 12.66 -5.32
CA PHE A 181 16.29 13.95 -5.87
C PHE A 181 17.05 14.80 -4.87
N ALA A 182 16.61 14.84 -3.60
CA ALA A 182 17.33 15.56 -2.54
C ALA A 182 18.74 14.99 -2.33
N MET A 183 18.92 13.68 -2.44
CA MET A 183 20.21 13.03 -2.35
C MET A 183 21.11 13.36 -3.56
N VAL A 184 20.57 13.31 -4.78
CA VAL A 184 21.29 13.69 -6.00
C VAL A 184 21.73 15.16 -5.92
N ASP A 185 20.86 16.06 -5.49
CA ASP A 185 21.17 17.48 -5.31
C ASP A 185 22.32 17.69 -4.30
N ALA A 186 22.25 16.98 -3.16
CA ALA A 186 23.33 16.99 -2.17
C ALA A 186 24.66 16.46 -2.76
N MET A 187 24.64 15.37 -3.55
CA MET A 187 25.82 14.84 -4.22
C MET A 187 26.41 15.84 -5.23
N ILE A 188 25.58 16.52 -6.03
CA ILE A 188 26.01 17.56 -6.97
C ILE A 188 26.68 18.69 -6.22
N THR A 189 25.98 19.24 -5.22
CA THR A 189 26.46 20.37 -4.42
C THR A 189 27.81 20.09 -3.76
N LEU A 190 27.97 18.89 -3.20
CA LEU A 190 29.21 18.47 -2.54
C LEU A 190 30.33 18.18 -3.54
N SER A 191 29.99 17.61 -4.71
CA SER A 191 30.94 17.34 -5.78
C SER A 191 31.49 18.63 -6.38
N VAL A 192 30.67 19.66 -6.58
CA VAL A 192 31.07 20.98 -7.05
C VAL A 192 32.09 21.61 -6.09
N ARG A 193 31.87 21.49 -4.78
CA ARG A 193 32.77 22.09 -3.76
C ARG A 193 34.08 21.36 -3.61
N SER A 194 34.16 20.08 -3.97
CA SER A 194 35.37 19.25 -3.84
C SER A 194 36.26 19.19 -5.09
N ALA A 195 35.69 19.48 -6.25
CA ALA A 195 36.39 19.40 -7.53
C ALA A 195 37.08 20.73 -7.88
N ARG A 196 38.29 20.65 -8.43
CA ARG A 196 39.02 21.80 -8.96
C ARG A 196 38.81 22.00 -10.45
N THR A 197 38.42 20.95 -11.16
CA THR A 197 38.18 20.93 -12.60
C THR A 197 36.81 20.28 -12.90
N PRO A 198 36.20 20.63 -14.06
CA PRO A 198 34.97 19.95 -14.51
C PRO A 198 35.13 18.42 -14.66
N GLN A 199 36.31 17.96 -15.01
CA GLN A 199 36.63 16.54 -15.17
C GLN A 199 36.62 15.82 -13.81
N GLU A 200 37.26 16.39 -12.80
CA GLU A 200 37.23 15.88 -11.42
C GLU A 200 35.79 15.82 -10.87
N PHE A 201 35.03 16.87 -11.12
CA PHE A 201 33.60 16.89 -10.76
C PHE A 201 32.83 15.73 -11.39
N ALA A 202 32.94 15.57 -12.71
CA ALA A 202 32.27 14.52 -13.44
C ALA A 202 32.64 13.11 -12.94
N GLN A 203 33.93 12.89 -12.68
CA GLN A 203 34.44 11.62 -12.17
C GLN A 203 33.94 11.32 -10.76
N ALA A 204 33.98 12.29 -9.86
CA ALA A 204 33.49 12.13 -8.48
C ALA A 204 31.97 11.85 -8.44
N LEU A 205 31.19 12.59 -9.23
CA LEU A 205 29.74 12.41 -9.30
C LEU A 205 29.38 11.04 -9.90
N ARG A 206 30.03 10.63 -10.99
CA ARG A 206 29.82 9.29 -11.59
C ARG A 206 30.18 8.17 -10.62
N GLY A 207 31.28 8.27 -9.88
CA GLY A 207 31.68 7.27 -8.89
C GLY A 207 30.61 7.09 -7.79
N ARG A 208 30.11 8.20 -7.24
CA ARG A 208 29.05 8.19 -6.22
C ARG A 208 27.74 7.59 -6.73
N LEU A 209 27.30 8.00 -7.93
CA LEU A 209 26.10 7.46 -8.55
C LEU A 209 26.23 5.96 -8.85
N ALA A 210 27.39 5.52 -9.35
CA ALA A 210 27.64 4.10 -9.62
C ALA A 210 27.65 3.28 -8.31
N ALA A 211 28.25 3.76 -7.24
CA ALA A 211 28.21 3.10 -5.93
C ALA A 211 26.78 2.98 -5.41
N LEU A 212 25.98 4.05 -5.53
CA LEU A 212 24.58 4.04 -5.13
C LEU A 212 23.74 3.07 -5.95
N LEU A 213 23.94 3.01 -7.26
CA LEU A 213 23.24 2.08 -8.15
C LEU A 213 23.55 0.62 -7.78
N ARG A 214 24.84 0.27 -7.66
CA ARG A 214 25.25 -1.09 -7.23
C ARG A 214 24.66 -1.47 -5.87
N ALA A 215 24.66 -0.55 -4.91
CA ALA A 215 24.09 -0.79 -3.60
C ALA A 215 22.57 -1.02 -3.66
N LYS A 216 21.87 -0.28 -4.51
CA LYS A 216 20.43 -0.44 -4.71
C LYS A 216 20.04 -1.73 -5.42
N GLU A 217 20.88 -2.26 -6.29
CA GLU A 217 20.68 -3.55 -6.94
C GLU A 217 20.69 -4.73 -5.96
N LEU A 218 21.36 -4.59 -4.81
CA LEU A 218 21.34 -5.58 -3.73
C LEU A 218 20.00 -5.65 -3.00
N VAL A 219 19.18 -4.59 -3.09
CA VAL A 219 17.89 -4.49 -2.43
C VAL A 219 16.81 -4.44 -3.52
N ARG A 220 16.45 -5.60 -4.08
CA ARG A 220 15.36 -5.70 -5.05
C ARG A 220 14.02 -5.76 -4.32
N PRO A 221 12.99 -5.01 -4.77
CA PRO A 221 11.61 -5.25 -4.35
C PRO A 221 11.22 -6.67 -4.80
N GLY A 222 10.80 -7.52 -3.88
CA GLY A 222 10.20 -8.81 -4.22
C GLY A 222 8.97 -8.58 -5.10
N ILE A 223 8.79 -9.40 -6.14
CA ILE A 223 7.57 -9.40 -6.96
C ILE A 223 6.41 -9.76 -6.04
N ILE A 224 5.43 -8.87 -5.94
CA ILE A 224 4.20 -9.07 -5.13
C ILE A 224 3.53 -10.37 -5.58
N GLY A 225 3.49 -11.38 -4.70
CA GLY A 225 2.77 -12.63 -4.95
C GLY A 225 3.56 -13.93 -4.74
N THR A 226 4.84 -13.88 -4.37
CA THR A 226 5.60 -15.06 -3.95
C THR A 226 6.05 -14.92 -2.50
N GLU A 227 6.19 -16.04 -1.78
CA GLU A 227 6.69 -16.10 -0.39
C GLU A 227 8.09 -15.47 -0.17
N GLN A 228 8.71 -14.97 -1.23
CA GLN A 228 9.97 -14.22 -1.27
C GLN A 228 9.81 -12.70 -1.05
N ALA A 229 8.66 -12.21 -0.60
CA ALA A 229 8.45 -10.81 -0.18
C ALA A 229 9.34 -10.36 1.01
N ALA A 230 10.23 -11.21 1.52
CA ALA A 230 11.22 -10.90 2.56
C ALA A 230 12.49 -10.20 2.04
N SER A 231 12.58 -9.84 0.75
CA SER A 231 13.85 -9.49 0.07
C SER A 231 14.08 -7.99 -0.16
N GLU A 232 13.54 -7.09 0.67
CA GLU A 232 14.05 -5.70 0.70
C GLU A 232 15.32 -5.55 1.57
N ARG A 233 16.01 -6.63 1.87
CA ARG A 233 17.18 -6.65 2.75
C ARG A 233 18.37 -7.30 2.05
N THR A 234 19.53 -6.77 2.34
CA THR A 234 20.83 -7.38 2.00
C THR A 234 21.64 -7.56 3.26
N THR A 235 22.85 -8.08 3.17
CA THR A 235 23.77 -8.20 4.32
C THR A 235 24.85 -7.13 4.27
N VAL A 236 25.43 -6.81 5.42
CA VAL A 236 26.58 -5.90 5.51
C VAL A 236 27.74 -6.44 4.66
N ASP A 237 27.99 -7.77 4.71
CA ASP A 237 29.06 -8.39 3.92
C ASP A 237 28.87 -8.17 2.41
N ALA A 238 27.67 -8.48 1.89
CA ALA A 238 27.34 -8.28 0.48
C ALA A 238 27.49 -6.80 0.06
N LEU A 239 27.03 -5.87 0.90
CA LEU A 239 27.15 -4.45 0.64
C LEU A 239 28.61 -3.99 0.60
N VAL A 240 29.43 -4.33 1.62
CA VAL A 240 30.85 -3.96 1.70
C VAL A 240 31.59 -4.48 0.49
N ARG A 241 31.42 -5.77 0.14
CA ARG A 241 32.10 -6.37 -1.04
C ARG A 241 31.66 -5.71 -2.34
N THR A 242 30.38 -5.43 -2.53
CA THR A 242 29.83 -4.77 -3.73
C THR A 242 30.41 -3.36 -3.91
N ILE A 243 30.54 -2.60 -2.83
CA ILE A 243 31.10 -1.24 -2.89
C ILE A 243 32.61 -1.27 -3.13
N LEU A 244 33.30 -2.24 -2.57
CA LEU A 244 34.77 -2.37 -2.72
C LEU A 244 35.20 -3.07 -4.01
N GLN A 245 34.30 -3.74 -4.72
CA GLN A 245 34.60 -4.45 -5.96
C GLN A 245 35.45 -3.66 -6.97
N PRO A 246 35.23 -2.34 -7.22
CA PRO A 246 36.08 -1.57 -8.15
C PRO A 246 37.55 -1.37 -7.68
N TYR A 247 37.83 -1.68 -6.41
CA TYR A 247 39.11 -1.58 -5.78
C TYR A 247 39.72 -2.96 -5.50
N ASP A 248 39.03 -4.04 -5.85
CA ASP A 248 39.42 -5.44 -5.66
C ASP A 248 39.98 -6.01 -6.99
N ASP A 249 40.88 -5.27 -7.62
CA ASP A 249 41.68 -5.80 -8.74
C ASP A 249 42.81 -6.70 -8.20
N ASP A 250 43.49 -7.40 -9.10
CA ASP A 250 44.58 -8.33 -8.70
C ASP A 250 45.70 -7.66 -7.88
N SER A 251 45.82 -6.31 -7.97
CA SER A 251 46.78 -5.51 -7.21
C SER A 251 46.35 -5.28 -5.76
N PHE A 252 45.06 -5.35 -5.44
CA PHE A 252 44.52 -5.00 -4.11
C PHE A 252 43.94 -6.18 -3.34
N ARG A 253 43.76 -7.35 -3.98
CA ARG A 253 43.05 -8.51 -3.43
C ARG A 253 43.53 -9.01 -2.08
N GLU A 254 44.85 -8.98 -1.86
CA GLU A 254 45.46 -9.35 -0.57
C GLU A 254 45.50 -8.20 0.44
N ARG A 255 45.12 -6.98 -0.01
CA ARG A 255 45.25 -5.74 0.76
C ARG A 255 43.96 -5.30 1.43
N ILE A 256 42.80 -5.92 1.07
CA ILE A 256 41.49 -5.62 1.65
C ILE A 256 40.97 -6.83 2.41
N SER A 257 40.86 -6.70 3.74
CA SER A 257 40.30 -7.74 4.61
C SER A 257 38.92 -7.32 5.14
N VAL A 258 37.91 -8.19 4.95
CA VAL A 258 36.51 -7.93 5.34
C VAL A 258 36.00 -9.07 6.22
N THR A 259 35.64 -8.75 7.47
CA THR A 259 35.16 -9.76 8.44
C THR A 259 34.07 -9.21 9.35
N GLY A 260 33.06 -10.03 9.68
CA GLY A 260 32.00 -9.72 10.64
C GLY A 260 30.88 -10.74 10.62
N PRO A 261 29.96 -10.71 11.59
CA PRO A 261 28.79 -11.55 11.62
C PRO A 261 27.82 -11.21 10.50
N ASP A 262 26.89 -12.14 10.20
CA ASP A 262 25.79 -11.86 9.28
C ASP A 262 24.80 -10.87 9.89
N VAL A 263 24.71 -9.67 9.28
CA VAL A 263 23.84 -8.57 9.73
C VAL A 263 23.03 -8.08 8.55
N SER A 264 21.71 -8.12 8.68
CA SER A 264 20.79 -7.64 7.65
C SER A 264 20.71 -6.11 7.60
N VAL A 265 20.67 -5.56 6.36
CA VAL A 265 20.61 -4.12 6.09
C VAL A 265 19.38 -3.81 5.21
N GLY A 266 18.56 -2.87 5.65
CA GLY A 266 17.39 -2.38 4.91
C GLY A 266 17.73 -1.30 3.87
N ALA A 267 16.78 -1.02 2.98
CA ALA A 267 16.97 -0.14 1.82
C ALA A 267 17.48 1.28 2.15
N LYS A 268 17.07 1.85 3.27
CA LYS A 268 17.51 3.18 3.71
C LYS A 268 18.97 3.16 4.18
N ALA A 269 19.32 2.16 4.97
CA ALA A 269 20.66 2.03 5.53
C ALA A 269 21.69 1.68 4.45
N VAL A 270 21.32 0.83 3.48
CA VAL A 270 22.16 0.49 2.30
C VAL A 270 22.68 1.75 1.61
N THR A 271 21.83 2.73 1.36
CA THR A 271 22.22 3.96 0.69
C THR A 271 23.27 4.77 1.48
N SER A 272 23.02 4.94 2.78
CA SER A 272 23.92 5.73 3.65
C SER A 272 25.27 5.05 3.87
N LEU A 273 25.25 3.73 4.09
CA LEU A 273 26.45 2.93 4.25
C LEU A 273 27.27 2.87 2.94
N ALA A 274 26.60 2.68 1.79
CA ALA A 274 27.26 2.65 0.49
C ALA A 274 28.05 3.92 0.20
N LEU A 275 27.48 5.09 0.50
CA LEU A 275 28.16 6.36 0.34
C LEU A 275 29.34 6.49 1.30
N ALA A 276 29.18 6.13 2.56
CA ALA A 276 30.27 6.18 3.55
C ALA A 276 31.45 5.28 3.14
N LEU A 277 31.15 4.03 2.75
CA LEU A 277 32.16 3.08 2.30
C LEU A 277 32.87 3.53 1.01
N HIS A 278 32.11 4.05 0.04
CA HIS A 278 32.65 4.56 -1.22
C HIS A 278 33.59 5.76 -0.99
N GLU A 279 33.20 6.71 -0.16
CA GLU A 279 34.04 7.85 0.18
C GLU A 279 35.31 7.43 0.92
N SER A 280 35.21 6.49 1.86
CA SER A 280 36.35 5.93 2.57
C SER A 280 37.30 5.22 1.61
N ALA A 281 36.81 4.37 0.71
CA ALA A 281 37.60 3.67 -0.29
C ALA A 281 38.28 4.64 -1.27
N THR A 282 37.57 5.64 -1.76
CA THR A 282 38.11 6.66 -2.65
C THR A 282 39.23 7.46 -1.98
N ASN A 283 39.07 7.80 -0.69
CA ASN A 283 40.09 8.50 0.09
C ASN A 283 41.33 7.62 0.33
N ALA A 284 41.12 6.33 0.63
CA ALA A 284 42.22 5.39 0.81
C ALA A 284 43.07 5.23 -0.44
N VAL A 285 42.47 5.24 -1.64
CA VAL A 285 43.20 5.21 -2.92
C VAL A 285 43.88 6.51 -3.22
N LYS A 286 43.29 7.66 -2.91
CA LYS A 286 43.88 8.97 -3.26
C LYS A 286 44.93 9.47 -2.29
N TYR A 287 44.71 9.20 -1.00
CA TYR A 287 45.47 9.84 0.08
C TYR A 287 45.90 8.90 1.20
N GLY A 288 45.30 7.70 1.27
CA GLY A 288 45.45 6.75 2.36
C GLY A 288 46.23 5.50 1.98
N ALA A 289 45.89 4.39 2.67
CA ALA A 289 46.65 3.15 2.60
C ALA A 289 46.77 2.56 1.18
N LEU A 290 45.75 2.64 0.36
CA LEU A 290 45.76 2.07 -0.99
C LEU A 290 46.60 2.91 -1.99
N SER A 291 47.05 4.11 -1.63
CA SER A 291 47.98 4.89 -2.47
C SER A 291 49.44 4.37 -2.45
N GLU A 292 49.77 3.50 -1.49
CA GLU A 292 51.09 2.89 -1.34
C GLU A 292 51.06 1.38 -1.64
N PRO A 293 52.13 0.77 -2.19
CA PRO A 293 52.11 -0.67 -2.56
C PRO A 293 51.84 -1.61 -1.40
N ASP A 294 52.41 -1.31 -0.22
CA ASP A 294 52.33 -2.15 0.98
C ASP A 294 51.17 -1.79 1.91
N GLY A 295 50.35 -0.80 1.53
CA GLY A 295 49.25 -0.35 2.33
C GLY A 295 48.01 -1.26 2.21
N GLY A 296 47.24 -1.39 3.28
CA GLY A 296 46.05 -2.24 3.31
C GLY A 296 44.94 -1.68 4.15
N ILE A 297 43.73 -2.25 3.94
CA ILE A 297 42.49 -1.89 4.65
C ILE A 297 41.94 -3.12 5.34
N ARG A 298 41.58 -2.95 6.61
CA ARG A 298 40.82 -3.94 7.37
C ARG A 298 39.45 -3.38 7.74
N ILE A 299 38.39 -4.11 7.38
CA ILE A 299 37.00 -3.76 7.72
C ILE A 299 36.45 -4.85 8.61
N LYS A 300 36.04 -4.45 9.80
CA LYS A 300 35.35 -5.36 10.76
C LYS A 300 34.09 -4.75 11.25
N TRP A 301 33.10 -5.60 11.53
CA TRP A 301 31.88 -5.16 12.20
C TRP A 301 31.42 -6.18 13.23
N GLU A 302 30.67 -5.67 14.20
CA GLU A 302 30.09 -6.44 15.29
C GLU A 302 28.73 -5.84 15.68
N THR A 303 27.95 -6.59 16.45
CA THR A 303 26.72 -6.10 17.08
C THR A 303 26.90 -6.21 18.59
N HIS A 304 26.72 -5.10 19.30
CA HIS A 304 26.86 -5.07 20.75
C HIS A 304 25.88 -4.07 21.38
N GLY A 305 25.13 -4.51 22.42
CA GLY A 305 24.25 -3.64 23.21
C GLY A 305 23.12 -2.96 22.40
N GLY A 306 22.67 -3.57 21.30
CA GLY A 306 21.64 -2.98 20.42
C GLY A 306 22.19 -2.07 19.32
N ASP A 307 23.51 -1.92 19.23
CA ASP A 307 24.19 -1.15 18.20
C ASP A 307 24.93 -2.06 17.23
N PHE A 308 24.96 -1.63 15.97
CA PHE A 308 25.89 -2.09 14.94
C PHE A 308 27.12 -1.18 14.96
N ARG A 309 28.31 -1.77 14.98
CA ARG A 309 29.60 -1.05 14.93
C ARG A 309 30.42 -1.58 13.79
N LEU A 310 30.87 -0.69 12.90
CA LEU A 310 31.81 -1.00 11.82
C LEU A 310 33.09 -0.22 12.06
N GLU A 311 34.22 -0.92 12.03
CA GLU A 311 35.57 -0.35 12.06
C GLU A 311 36.23 -0.51 10.69
N TRP A 312 36.75 0.59 10.19
CA TRP A 312 37.61 0.68 9.01
C TRP A 312 38.99 1.11 9.48
N GLU A 313 39.98 0.33 9.21
CA GLU A 313 41.37 0.58 9.62
C GLU A 313 42.32 0.55 8.41
N GLU A 314 43.06 1.62 8.20
CA GLU A 314 44.05 1.75 7.16
C GLU A 314 45.46 1.61 7.79
N THR A 315 46.35 0.86 7.13
CA THR A 315 47.74 0.64 7.57
C THR A 315 48.67 0.66 6.37
N GLY A 316 49.92 1.09 6.60
CA GLY A 316 50.94 1.07 5.54
C GLY A 316 50.79 2.18 4.49
N GLY A 317 49.95 3.16 4.72
CA GLY A 317 49.83 4.34 3.87
C GLY A 317 50.82 5.43 4.21
N PRO A 318 50.73 6.62 3.56
CA PRO A 318 51.54 7.77 3.86
C PRO A 318 51.45 8.18 5.33
N ALA A 319 52.58 8.54 5.97
CA ALA A 319 52.57 8.94 7.38
C ALA A 319 51.73 10.21 7.61
N ILE A 320 50.76 10.13 8.51
CA ILE A 320 49.91 11.26 8.88
C ILE A 320 50.59 12.04 9.98
N VAL A 321 51.23 13.19 9.60
CA VAL A 321 51.95 14.06 10.53
C VAL A 321 51.01 15.02 11.26
N VAL A 322 49.96 15.48 10.57
CA VAL A 322 48.92 16.38 11.09
C VAL A 322 47.55 15.90 10.61
N ALA A 323 46.62 15.80 11.53
CA ALA A 323 45.23 15.51 11.15
C ALA A 323 44.74 16.58 10.16
N PRO A 324 44.01 16.21 9.09
CA PRO A 324 43.51 17.17 8.12
C PRO A 324 42.68 18.26 8.81
N ASN A 325 43.04 19.51 8.69
CA ASN A 325 42.34 20.67 9.27
C ASN A 325 40.94 20.88 8.66
N ALA A 326 40.72 20.38 7.46
CA ALA A 326 39.40 20.40 6.81
C ALA A 326 38.97 18.96 6.49
N ARG A 327 37.85 18.54 7.04
CA ARG A 327 37.19 17.30 6.60
C ARG A 327 36.83 17.43 5.12
N GLY A 328 37.25 16.49 4.31
CA GLY A 328 36.87 16.44 2.90
C GLY A 328 35.35 16.39 2.75
N PHE A 329 34.82 16.99 1.69
CA PHE A 329 33.35 17.07 1.49
C PHE A 329 32.70 15.68 1.36
N GLY A 330 33.44 14.67 0.90
CA GLY A 330 32.95 13.29 0.88
C GLY A 330 32.70 12.72 2.28
N SER A 331 33.62 12.97 3.19
CA SER A 331 33.45 12.59 4.61
C SER A 331 32.26 13.30 5.27
N LEU A 332 32.00 14.56 4.90
CA LEU A 332 30.86 15.33 5.39
C LEU A 332 29.52 14.77 4.87
N LEU A 333 29.48 14.30 3.61
CA LEU A 333 28.27 13.64 3.04
C LEU A 333 27.98 12.32 3.76
N ALA A 334 29.01 11.49 3.94
CA ALA A 334 28.93 10.23 4.67
C ALA A 334 28.41 10.47 6.10
N GLU A 335 29.01 11.42 6.80
CA GLU A 335 28.63 11.78 8.16
C GLU A 335 27.19 12.27 8.25
N ARG A 336 26.75 13.18 7.39
CA ARG A 336 25.38 13.68 7.33
C ARG A 336 24.38 12.55 7.04
N SER A 337 24.70 11.67 6.10
CA SER A 337 23.81 10.54 5.77
C SER A 337 23.66 9.58 6.93
N ILE A 338 24.73 9.25 7.63
CA ILE A 338 24.70 8.36 8.80
C ILE A 338 23.95 9.01 9.97
N ILE A 339 24.25 10.28 10.28
CA ILE A 339 23.61 10.98 11.42
C ILE A 339 22.15 11.24 11.15
N SER A 340 21.79 11.85 9.99
CA SER A 340 20.43 12.32 9.74
C SER A 340 19.46 11.18 9.37
N GLN A 341 19.93 10.14 8.67
CA GLN A 341 19.05 9.07 8.19
C GLN A 341 19.04 7.86 9.13
N LEU A 342 20.18 7.55 9.76
CA LEU A 342 20.30 6.35 10.60
C LEU A 342 20.41 6.66 12.10
N GLY A 343 20.53 7.94 12.48
CA GLY A 343 20.73 8.34 13.87
C GLY A 343 22.03 7.80 14.45
N GLY A 344 23.01 7.51 13.57
CA GLY A 344 24.29 6.95 13.94
C GLY A 344 25.37 8.01 14.17
N LYS A 345 26.60 7.55 14.36
CA LYS A 345 27.79 8.38 14.62
C LYS A 345 28.96 7.86 13.78
N ILE A 346 29.81 8.78 13.30
CA ILE A 346 31.09 8.45 12.67
C ILE A 346 32.20 9.17 13.45
N GLU A 347 33.24 8.43 13.82
CA GLU A 347 34.44 8.92 14.52
C GLU A 347 35.65 8.61 13.68
N TYR A 348 36.55 9.62 13.52
CA TYR A 348 37.81 9.51 12.79
C TYR A 348 38.97 9.66 13.79
N ASP A 349 39.82 8.66 13.81
CA ASP A 349 41.07 8.65 14.60
C ASP A 349 42.26 8.63 13.62
N TRP A 350 42.94 9.78 13.50
CA TRP A 350 44.07 9.98 12.61
C TRP A 350 45.33 9.58 13.32
N GLN A 351 45.80 8.38 13.08
CA GLN A 351 47.05 7.85 13.64
C GLN A 351 48.21 8.04 12.67
N ARG A 352 49.42 8.12 13.17
CA ARG A 352 50.62 8.30 12.32
C ARG A 352 50.73 7.21 11.24
N ASN A 353 50.25 6.00 11.52
CA ASN A 353 50.34 4.82 10.65
C ASN A 353 49.13 4.61 9.75
N GLY A 354 48.13 5.47 9.81
CA GLY A 354 46.92 5.37 9.01
C GLY A 354 45.64 5.91 9.69
N LEU A 355 44.54 5.83 9.01
CA LEU A 355 43.23 6.24 9.49
C LEU A 355 42.49 5.06 10.16
N LYS A 356 41.91 5.32 11.34
CA LYS A 356 40.92 4.44 11.92
C LYS A 356 39.57 5.17 11.95
N LEU A 357 38.54 4.61 11.30
CA LEU A 357 37.17 5.14 11.25
C LEU A 357 36.26 4.17 11.98
N ARG A 358 35.45 4.67 12.89
CA ARG A 358 34.42 3.90 13.58
C ARG A 358 33.03 4.47 13.26
N LEU A 359 32.17 3.61 12.75
CA LEU A 359 30.77 3.92 12.46
C LEU A 359 29.90 3.14 13.45
N THR A 360 28.99 3.83 14.13
CA THR A 360 28.03 3.22 15.06
C THR A 360 26.60 3.60 14.65
N VAL A 361 25.71 2.60 14.53
CA VAL A 361 24.29 2.79 14.14
C VAL A 361 23.41 1.89 15.00
N PRO A 362 22.30 2.38 15.55
CA PRO A 362 21.33 1.52 16.22
C PRO A 362 20.80 0.42 15.28
N LEU A 363 20.79 -0.85 15.73
CA LEU A 363 20.38 -2.00 14.93
C LEU A 363 18.95 -1.87 14.36
N ASN A 364 18.03 -1.28 15.12
CA ASN A 364 16.67 -1.04 14.67
C ASN A 364 16.57 -0.03 13.51
N ARG A 365 17.59 0.81 13.33
CA ARG A 365 17.68 1.75 12.20
C ARG A 365 18.42 1.15 10.99
N LEU A 366 19.21 0.11 11.23
CA LEU A 366 19.95 -0.57 10.17
C LEU A 366 19.02 -1.47 9.33
N SER A 367 18.02 -2.09 9.95
CA SER A 367 17.14 -3.09 9.33
C SER A 367 15.86 -2.52 8.68
N VAL A 368 15.70 -1.19 8.65
CA VAL A 368 14.52 -0.52 8.07
C VAL A 368 14.75 -0.02 6.65
#